data_e99c420f12d203da41381decdb54f14b
#
_entry.id   e99c420f12d203da41381decdb54f14b
#
_cell.length_a   1.000
_cell.length_b   1.000
_cell.length_c   1.000
_cell.angle_alpha   90.00
_cell.angle_beta   90.00
_cell.angle_gamma   90.00
#
_symmetry.space_group_name_H-M   'P 1'
#
loop_
_entity.id
_entity.type
_entity.pdbx_description
1 polymer ?
#
loop_
_entity_poly.entity_id
_entity_poly.type
_entity_poly.pdbx_seq_one_letter_code
_entity_poly.pdbx_strand_id
1 'polypeptide(L)'
;MRKRHVCFLTWLIVAAAWTTAVAQDVRYNFMPGTDFSKYHTYKWVPIEGGTHPNQIMDAEIKQAVDSQLASKGLTKVEGDKADLFAGYQIAVDQQKQWNAYGMGGGVRWGGMGTATSSTINVGTLVLDMYDPATKQLVWTGNATKTIDPSSNQEKNQKNLNKAMQKLLKNYPPKG
;
A
#
# COMPACT_ATOMS: atom_id res chain seq x y z
N MET A 1 39.26 59.01 -0.78
CA MET A 1 39.09 57.75 -0.02
C MET A 1 37.83 57.02 -0.49
N ARG A 2 37.99 55.99 -1.32
CA ARG A 2 36.88 55.22 -1.89
C ARG A 2 36.74 53.90 -1.11
N LYS A 3 35.67 53.77 -0.34
CA LYS A 3 35.31 52.52 0.35
C LYS A 3 34.65 51.56 -0.64
N ARG A 4 35.31 50.43 -0.95
CA ARG A 4 34.77 49.32 -1.76
C ARG A 4 33.96 48.40 -0.83
N HIS A 5 32.65 48.37 -1.04
CA HIS A 5 31.76 47.37 -0.40
C HIS A 5 31.87 46.07 -1.19
N VAL A 6 32.39 45.04 -0.52
CA VAL A 6 32.41 43.66 -1.03
C VAL A 6 31.10 43.01 -0.58
N CYS A 7 30.17 42.82 -1.52
CA CYS A 7 28.98 42.00 -1.28
C CYS A 7 29.36 40.50 -1.32
N PHE A 8 29.34 39.86 -0.18
CA PHE A 8 29.37 38.39 -0.10
C PHE A 8 27.99 37.84 -0.45
N LEU A 9 27.83 37.30 -1.66
CA LEU A 9 26.67 36.50 -2.03
C LEU A 9 26.87 35.08 -1.50
N THR A 10 26.24 34.76 -0.36
CA THR A 10 26.16 33.39 0.17
C THR A 10 25.14 32.61 -0.67
N TRP A 11 25.61 31.75 -1.51
CA TRP A 11 24.82 30.75 -2.23
C TRP A 11 24.41 29.65 -1.26
N LEU A 12 23.14 29.65 -0.84
CA LEU A 12 22.51 28.59 -0.04
C LEU A 12 22.15 27.44 -0.99
N ILE A 13 22.99 26.43 -1.08
CA ILE A 13 22.69 25.18 -1.81
C ILE A 13 21.71 24.36 -0.94
N VAL A 14 20.43 24.44 -1.24
CA VAL A 14 19.42 23.52 -0.69
C VAL A 14 19.58 22.17 -1.39
N ALA A 15 20.26 21.24 -0.72
CA ALA A 15 20.32 19.86 -1.15
C ALA A 15 18.95 19.22 -0.91
N ALA A 16 18.12 19.16 -1.95
CA ALA A 16 16.88 18.40 -1.92
C ALA A 16 17.22 16.92 -1.86
N ALA A 17 17.11 16.32 -0.68
CA ALA A 17 17.22 14.87 -0.48
C ALA A 17 16.01 14.22 -1.18
N TRP A 18 16.22 13.69 -2.35
CA TRP A 18 15.24 12.88 -3.08
C TRP A 18 15.14 11.52 -2.36
N THR A 19 14.22 11.39 -1.43
CA THR A 19 13.86 10.10 -0.88
C THR A 19 13.11 9.33 -1.95
N THR A 20 13.72 8.32 -2.53
CA THR A 20 13.04 7.33 -3.37
C THR A 20 12.00 6.61 -2.50
N ALA A 21 10.76 7.08 -2.54
CA ALA A 21 9.65 6.35 -1.94
C ALA A 21 9.45 5.07 -2.76
N VAL A 22 9.71 3.93 -2.16
CA VAL A 22 9.31 2.63 -2.73
C VAL A 22 7.81 2.69 -2.94
N ALA A 23 7.39 2.75 -4.19
CA ALA A 23 5.99 2.93 -4.54
C ALA A 23 5.22 1.67 -4.14
N GLN A 24 4.22 1.83 -3.28
CA GLN A 24 3.19 0.82 -3.07
C GLN A 24 2.28 0.85 -4.28
N ASP A 25 2.13 -0.28 -4.98
CA ASP A 25 1.13 -0.43 -6.03
C ASP A 25 -0.22 -0.69 -5.37
N VAL A 26 -1.18 0.19 -5.63
CA VAL A 26 -2.53 0.13 -5.07
C VAL A 26 -3.51 0.18 -6.22
N ARG A 27 -4.41 -0.79 -6.25
CA ARG A 27 -5.48 -0.89 -7.23
C ARG A 27 -6.80 -1.15 -6.54
N TYR A 28 -7.87 -0.64 -7.09
CA TYR A 28 -9.22 -0.92 -6.61
C TYR A 28 -10.19 -1.01 -7.79
N ASN A 29 -11.28 -1.71 -7.55
CA ASN A 29 -12.41 -1.81 -8.48
C ASN A 29 -13.71 -1.82 -7.67
N PHE A 30 -14.81 -1.49 -8.31
CA PHE A 30 -16.13 -1.49 -7.68
C PHE A 30 -17.22 -1.83 -8.68
N MET A 31 -18.35 -2.29 -8.17
CA MET A 31 -19.49 -2.65 -8.99
C MET A 31 -20.16 -1.37 -9.52
N PRO A 32 -20.26 -1.20 -10.86
CA PRO A 32 -20.94 -0.06 -11.46
C PRO A 32 -22.37 0.06 -10.99
N GLY A 33 -22.83 1.28 -10.75
CA GLY A 33 -24.20 1.56 -10.31
C GLY A 33 -24.46 1.30 -8.81
N THR A 34 -23.42 0.95 -8.02
CA THR A 34 -23.57 0.82 -6.57
C THR A 34 -23.74 2.19 -5.94
N ASP A 35 -24.81 2.34 -5.18
CA ASP A 35 -24.98 3.50 -4.30
C ASP A 35 -24.25 3.25 -2.97
N PHE A 36 -23.06 3.83 -2.86
CA PHE A 36 -22.23 3.72 -1.65
C PHE A 36 -22.73 4.57 -0.48
N SER A 37 -23.64 5.52 -0.73
CA SER A 37 -24.16 6.41 0.33
C SER A 37 -25.05 5.69 1.34
N LYS A 38 -25.57 4.51 0.97
CA LYS A 38 -26.41 3.68 1.85
C LYS A 38 -25.62 2.91 2.91
N TYR A 39 -24.30 2.79 2.75
CA TYR A 39 -23.47 2.01 3.65
C TYR A 39 -22.90 2.87 4.77
N HIS A 40 -23.30 2.59 6.01
CA HIS A 40 -22.89 3.32 7.21
C HIS A 40 -22.17 2.41 8.22
N THR A 41 -22.43 1.10 8.15
CA THR A 41 -21.89 0.12 9.08
C THR A 41 -21.20 -1.02 8.35
N TYR A 42 -20.18 -1.58 8.98
CA TYR A 42 -19.53 -2.79 8.47
C TYR A 42 -19.16 -3.75 9.58
N LYS A 43 -19.02 -5.03 9.24
CA LYS A 43 -18.42 -6.04 10.12
C LYS A 43 -17.35 -6.84 9.38
N TRP A 44 -16.40 -7.35 10.14
CA TRP A 44 -15.42 -8.28 9.61
C TRP A 44 -16.02 -9.67 9.43
N VAL A 45 -15.73 -10.27 8.28
CA VAL A 45 -16.06 -11.67 7.98
C VAL A 45 -14.81 -12.38 7.46
N PRO A 46 -14.60 -13.65 7.80
CA PRO A 46 -13.52 -14.43 7.21
C PRO A 46 -13.80 -14.67 5.73
N ILE A 47 -12.75 -14.61 4.90
CA ILE A 47 -12.81 -15.07 3.51
C ILE A 47 -12.51 -16.58 3.53
N GLU A 48 -13.46 -17.38 3.08
CA GLU A 48 -13.31 -18.83 3.02
C GLU A 48 -12.14 -19.21 2.09
N GLY A 49 -11.23 -20.05 2.59
CA GLY A 49 -10.02 -20.41 1.87
C GLY A 49 -8.95 -19.32 1.77
N GLY A 50 -9.20 -18.13 2.32
CA GLY A 50 -8.23 -17.04 2.34
C GLY A 50 -7.05 -17.32 3.26
N THR A 51 -5.86 -16.88 2.86
CA THR A 51 -4.67 -16.92 3.71
C THR A 51 -4.65 -15.72 4.64
N HIS A 52 -4.50 -15.99 5.93
CA HIS A 52 -4.39 -14.97 6.97
C HIS A 52 -3.00 -14.98 7.61
N PRO A 53 -2.50 -13.84 8.07
CA PRO A 53 -1.24 -13.77 8.79
C PRO A 53 -1.41 -14.31 10.23
N ASN A 54 -0.32 -14.27 11.00
CA ASN A 54 -0.42 -14.54 12.43
C ASN A 54 -1.36 -13.53 13.13
N GLN A 55 -1.80 -13.86 14.33
CA GLN A 55 -2.80 -13.10 15.09
C GLN A 55 -2.40 -11.64 15.35
N ILE A 56 -1.10 -11.35 15.55
CA ILE A 56 -0.62 -9.99 15.80
C ILE A 56 -0.77 -9.14 14.53
N MET A 57 -0.32 -9.66 13.41
CA MET A 57 -0.43 -8.97 12.11
C MET A 57 -1.90 -8.84 11.67
N ASP A 58 -2.75 -9.85 11.95
CA ASP A 58 -4.20 -9.77 11.71
C ASP A 58 -4.82 -8.58 12.45
N ALA A 59 -4.50 -8.44 13.75
CA ALA A 59 -4.98 -7.32 14.55
C ALA A 59 -4.47 -5.96 14.02
N GLU A 60 -3.20 -5.87 13.64
CA GLU A 60 -2.61 -4.65 13.08
C GLU A 60 -3.27 -4.26 11.74
N ILE A 61 -3.53 -5.22 10.85
CA ILE A 61 -4.21 -4.99 9.57
C ILE A 61 -5.63 -4.49 9.81
N LYS A 62 -6.40 -5.18 10.64
CA LYS A 62 -7.77 -4.78 10.97
C LYS A 62 -7.81 -3.39 11.59
N GLN A 63 -6.94 -3.09 12.54
CA GLN A 63 -6.85 -1.76 13.15
C GLN A 63 -6.53 -0.67 12.11
N ALA A 64 -5.61 -0.92 11.19
CA ALA A 64 -5.25 0.05 10.15
C ALA A 64 -6.42 0.31 9.19
N VAL A 65 -7.17 -0.74 8.79
CA VAL A 65 -8.37 -0.61 7.95
C VAL A 65 -9.50 0.06 8.71
N ASP A 66 -9.80 -0.36 9.96
CA ASP A 66 -10.84 0.21 10.81
C ASP A 66 -10.66 1.74 10.95
N SER A 67 -9.41 2.19 11.18
CA SER A 67 -9.08 3.61 11.27
C SER A 67 -9.41 4.37 9.98
N GLN A 68 -9.14 3.78 8.82
CA GLN A 68 -9.44 4.41 7.53
C GLN A 68 -10.95 4.40 7.24
N LEU A 69 -11.65 3.31 7.48
CA LEU A 69 -13.11 3.22 7.28
C LEU A 69 -13.85 4.17 8.21
N ALA A 70 -13.44 4.30 9.47
CA ALA A 70 -13.98 5.30 10.40
C ALA A 70 -13.80 6.72 9.88
N SER A 71 -12.64 7.06 9.29
CA SER A 71 -12.40 8.36 8.67
C SER A 71 -13.29 8.64 7.45
N LYS A 72 -13.89 7.59 6.88
CA LYS A 72 -14.84 7.65 5.75
C LYS A 72 -16.31 7.60 6.21
N GLY A 73 -16.55 7.62 7.51
CA GLY A 73 -17.89 7.63 8.08
C GLY A 73 -18.53 6.26 8.31
N LEU A 74 -17.78 5.16 8.13
CA LEU A 74 -18.28 3.83 8.43
C LEU A 74 -18.04 3.46 9.89
N THR A 75 -19.02 2.87 10.52
CA THR A 75 -18.95 2.37 11.91
C THR A 75 -18.83 0.87 11.91
N LYS A 76 -17.85 0.35 12.63
CA LYS A 76 -17.71 -1.09 12.87
C LYS A 76 -18.78 -1.58 13.83
N VAL A 77 -19.43 -2.70 13.49
CA VAL A 77 -20.43 -3.37 14.32
C VAL A 77 -20.12 -4.86 14.45
N GLU A 78 -20.54 -5.45 15.56
CA GLU A 78 -20.33 -6.91 15.83
C GLU A 78 -21.59 -7.73 15.48
N GLY A 79 -22.73 -7.08 15.25
CA GLY A 79 -24.02 -7.75 15.00
C GLY A 79 -24.19 -8.22 13.55
N ASP A 80 -25.27 -8.99 13.32
CA ASP A 80 -25.57 -9.53 11.98
C ASP A 80 -26.17 -8.51 11.01
N LYS A 81 -26.50 -7.31 11.48
CA LYS A 81 -27.14 -6.24 10.71
C LYS A 81 -26.12 -5.17 10.28
N ALA A 82 -24.99 -5.57 9.72
CA ALA A 82 -24.09 -4.62 9.08
C ALA A 82 -24.51 -4.37 7.63
N ASP A 83 -24.31 -3.14 7.14
CA ASP A 83 -24.60 -2.78 5.74
C ASP A 83 -23.56 -3.36 4.78
N LEU A 84 -22.32 -3.56 5.26
CA LEU A 84 -21.24 -4.19 4.52
C LEU A 84 -20.57 -5.30 5.32
N PHE A 85 -20.14 -6.33 4.62
CA PHE A 85 -19.20 -7.33 5.12
C PHE A 85 -17.82 -7.05 4.54
N ALA A 86 -16.86 -6.80 5.41
CA ALA A 86 -15.47 -6.59 5.04
C ALA A 86 -14.67 -7.86 5.32
N GLY A 87 -13.92 -8.32 4.33
CA GLY A 87 -12.99 -9.44 4.47
C GLY A 87 -11.65 -9.10 3.83
N TYR A 88 -10.58 -9.71 4.31
CA TYR A 88 -9.28 -9.57 3.66
C TYR A 88 -8.53 -10.89 3.61
N GLN A 89 -7.60 -10.96 2.69
CA GLN A 89 -6.64 -12.05 2.56
C GLN A 89 -5.27 -11.52 2.18
N ILE A 90 -4.23 -12.29 2.42
CA ILE A 90 -2.87 -11.95 2.03
C ILE A 90 -2.30 -13.01 1.09
N ALA A 91 -1.44 -12.58 0.17
CA ALA A 91 -0.59 -13.45 -0.62
C ALA A 91 0.86 -12.97 -0.47
N VAL A 92 1.79 -13.91 -0.41
CA VAL A 92 3.22 -13.62 -0.41
C VAL A 92 3.86 -14.36 -1.56
N ASP A 93 4.36 -13.60 -2.53
CA ASP A 93 5.02 -14.13 -3.72
C ASP A 93 6.51 -13.85 -3.68
N GLN A 94 7.31 -14.81 -4.13
CA GLN A 94 8.73 -14.62 -4.37
C GLN A 94 8.97 -14.23 -5.82
N GLN A 95 9.51 -13.04 -6.02
CA GLN A 95 9.88 -12.56 -7.35
C GLN A 95 11.40 -12.51 -7.51
N LYS A 96 11.90 -12.99 -8.65
CA LYS A 96 13.31 -12.82 -9.01
C LYS A 96 13.49 -11.49 -9.72
N GLN A 97 14.24 -10.59 -9.12
CA GLN A 97 14.72 -9.40 -9.80
C GLN A 97 16.04 -9.68 -10.49
N TRP A 98 16.09 -9.40 -11.79
CA TRP A 98 17.31 -9.45 -12.58
C TRP A 98 17.87 -8.04 -12.67
N ASN A 99 18.94 -7.77 -11.97
CA ASN A 99 19.69 -6.52 -12.13
C ASN A 99 20.75 -6.74 -13.20
N ALA A 100 20.42 -6.44 -14.45
CA ALA A 100 21.41 -6.33 -15.50
C ALA A 100 22.03 -4.93 -15.40
N TYR A 101 23.22 -4.82 -14.83
CA TYR A 101 24.03 -3.63 -15.01
C TYR A 101 24.53 -3.65 -16.46
N GLY A 102 23.73 -3.06 -17.34
CA GLY A 102 24.08 -2.84 -18.72
C GLY A 102 25.08 -1.71 -18.84
N MET A 103 26.28 -2.08 -19.16
CA MET A 103 27.29 -1.16 -19.70
C MET A 103 26.76 -0.53 -20.98
N GLY A 104 26.30 0.71 -20.88
CA GLY A 104 26.30 1.58 -22.07
C GLY A 104 27.72 2.04 -22.32
N GLY A 105 28.27 1.68 -23.48
CA GLY A 105 29.48 2.31 -23.96
C GLY A 105 30.55 1.36 -24.48
N GLY A 106 30.70 1.28 -25.81
CA GLY A 106 31.97 0.98 -26.46
C GLY A 106 32.35 -0.47 -26.63
N VAL A 107 32.11 -0.97 -27.81
CA VAL A 107 32.71 -2.20 -28.35
C VAL A 107 34.24 -2.11 -28.25
N ARG A 108 34.80 -2.77 -27.24
CA ARG A 108 36.14 -3.36 -27.33
C ARG A 108 36.48 -4.19 -26.07
N TRP A 109 36.62 -5.50 -26.29
CA TRP A 109 37.17 -6.50 -25.39
C TRP A 109 36.34 -6.93 -24.18
N GLY A 110 35.71 -8.08 -24.32
CA GLY A 110 35.62 -9.16 -23.32
C GLY A 110 35.23 -8.81 -21.86
N GLY A 111 34.20 -8.04 -21.64
CA GLY A 111 33.63 -7.87 -20.30
C GLY A 111 32.43 -8.78 -20.12
N MET A 112 32.58 -9.89 -19.40
CA MET A 112 31.46 -10.68 -18.87
C MET A 112 30.66 -9.78 -17.94
N GLY A 113 29.50 -9.33 -18.36
CA GLY A 113 28.53 -8.69 -17.48
C GLY A 113 28.01 -9.70 -16.47
N THR A 114 28.28 -9.50 -15.20
CA THR A 114 27.70 -10.32 -14.13
C THR A 114 26.24 -9.91 -13.93
N ALA A 115 25.33 -10.75 -14.39
CA ALA A 115 23.91 -10.62 -14.05
C ALA A 115 23.72 -11.17 -12.62
N THR A 116 23.41 -10.28 -11.68
CA THR A 116 23.09 -10.67 -10.30
C THR A 116 21.57 -10.80 -10.18
N SER A 117 21.07 -11.96 -9.80
CA SER A 117 19.66 -12.14 -9.47
C SER A 117 19.47 -12.04 -7.95
N SER A 118 18.53 -11.23 -7.51
CA SER A 118 18.07 -11.20 -6.13
C SER A 118 16.63 -11.67 -6.02
N THR A 119 16.32 -12.45 -4.99
CA THR A 119 14.95 -12.84 -4.69
C THR A 119 14.37 -11.81 -3.75
N ILE A 120 13.23 -11.25 -4.13
CA ILE A 120 12.45 -10.33 -3.29
C ILE A 120 11.13 -10.98 -2.92
N ASN A 121 10.70 -10.77 -1.68
CA ASN A 121 9.37 -11.16 -1.25
C ASN A 121 8.40 -10.00 -1.48
N VAL A 122 7.29 -10.28 -2.13
CA VAL A 122 6.23 -9.30 -2.40
C VAL A 122 4.98 -9.73 -1.66
N GLY A 123 4.50 -8.88 -0.77
CA GLY A 123 3.24 -9.10 -0.07
C GLY A 123 2.11 -8.33 -0.76
N THR A 124 1.01 -9.00 -0.98
CA THR A 124 -0.24 -8.41 -1.47
C THR A 124 -1.32 -8.62 -0.44
N LEU A 125 -1.98 -7.54 -0.04
CA LEU A 125 -3.21 -7.56 0.75
C LEU A 125 -4.36 -7.26 -0.18
N VAL A 126 -5.39 -8.09 -0.17
CA VAL A 126 -6.66 -7.89 -0.87
C VAL A 126 -7.73 -7.64 0.18
N LEU A 127 -8.45 -6.53 0.06
CA LEU A 127 -9.58 -6.15 0.91
C LEU A 127 -10.84 -6.14 0.06
N ASP A 128 -11.83 -6.89 0.47
CA ASP A 128 -13.11 -7.06 -0.23
C ASP A 128 -14.26 -6.56 0.64
N MET A 129 -15.25 -5.92 0.01
CA MET A 129 -16.48 -5.46 0.66
C MET A 129 -17.69 -6.00 -0.08
N TYR A 130 -18.56 -6.67 0.65
CA TYR A 130 -19.76 -7.32 0.14
C TYR A 130 -21.00 -6.65 0.71
N ASP A 131 -22.01 -6.49 -0.13
CA ASP A 131 -23.37 -6.16 0.32
C ASP A 131 -24.06 -7.45 0.78
N PRO A 132 -24.39 -7.62 2.06
CA PRO A 132 -25.00 -8.86 2.57
C PRO A 132 -26.40 -9.09 2.03
N ALA A 133 -27.16 -8.04 1.66
CA ALA A 133 -28.52 -8.17 1.15
C ALA A 133 -28.53 -8.76 -0.27
N THR A 134 -27.59 -8.35 -1.12
CA THR A 134 -27.45 -8.81 -2.50
C THR A 134 -26.45 -9.94 -2.66
N LYS A 135 -25.62 -10.19 -1.63
CA LYS A 135 -24.50 -11.13 -1.63
C LYS A 135 -23.47 -10.83 -2.74
N GLN A 136 -23.37 -9.58 -3.13
CA GLN A 136 -22.47 -9.14 -4.21
C GLN A 136 -21.23 -8.46 -3.65
N LEU A 137 -20.09 -8.70 -4.31
CA LEU A 137 -18.88 -7.93 -4.10
C LEU A 137 -19.11 -6.53 -4.68
N VAL A 138 -19.16 -5.52 -3.83
CA VAL A 138 -19.44 -4.14 -4.24
C VAL A 138 -18.17 -3.32 -4.39
N TRP A 139 -17.10 -3.70 -3.68
CA TRP A 139 -15.80 -3.05 -3.78
C TRP A 139 -14.68 -4.04 -3.44
N THR A 140 -13.60 -3.95 -4.17
CA THR A 140 -12.36 -4.69 -3.92
C THR A 140 -11.16 -3.79 -4.11
N GLY A 141 -10.14 -3.98 -3.30
CA GLY A 141 -8.90 -3.26 -3.45
C GLY A 141 -7.70 -4.09 -3.03
N ASN A 142 -6.58 -3.92 -3.72
CA ASN A 142 -5.33 -4.57 -3.37
C ASN A 142 -4.20 -3.55 -3.16
N ALA A 143 -3.34 -3.88 -2.22
CA ALA A 143 -2.11 -3.15 -1.93
C ALA A 143 -0.94 -4.12 -1.97
N THR A 144 -0.03 -3.88 -2.91
CA THR A 144 1.16 -4.72 -3.11
C THR A 144 2.41 -3.96 -2.70
N LYS A 145 3.29 -4.63 -1.97
CA LYS A 145 4.56 -4.05 -1.52
C LYS A 145 5.64 -5.11 -1.43
N THR A 146 6.87 -4.74 -1.81
CA THR A 146 8.06 -5.51 -1.46
C THR A 146 8.19 -5.56 0.06
N ILE A 147 8.25 -6.78 0.60
CA ILE A 147 8.45 -7.01 2.03
C ILE A 147 9.94 -6.85 2.31
N ASP A 148 10.28 -5.78 3.01
CA ASP A 148 11.56 -5.63 3.67
C ASP A 148 11.34 -6.01 5.13
N PRO A 149 11.83 -7.16 5.60
CA PRO A 149 11.64 -7.60 6.98
C PRO A 149 12.46 -6.72 7.92
N SER A 150 11.98 -5.51 8.14
CA SER A 150 12.55 -4.64 9.16
C SER A 150 12.22 -5.20 10.54
N SER A 151 13.22 -5.33 11.40
CA SER A 151 13.04 -5.65 12.81
C SER A 151 12.34 -4.54 13.60
N ASN A 152 12.12 -3.36 12.99
CA ASN A 152 11.48 -2.21 13.61
C ASN A 152 9.96 -2.28 13.43
N GLN A 153 9.24 -2.69 14.48
CA GLN A 153 7.80 -2.83 14.50
C GLN A 153 7.07 -1.49 14.21
N GLU A 154 7.57 -0.39 14.76
CA GLU A 154 6.97 0.94 14.54
C GLU A 154 7.02 1.34 13.05
N LYS A 155 8.15 1.08 12.39
CA LYS A 155 8.31 1.31 10.94
C LYS A 155 7.33 0.44 10.14
N ASN A 156 7.15 -0.82 10.54
CA ASN A 156 6.21 -1.74 9.88
C ASN A 156 4.78 -1.26 10.03
N GLN A 157 4.35 -0.87 11.23
CA GLN A 157 3.03 -0.31 11.50
C GLN A 157 2.77 0.98 10.71
N LYS A 158 3.74 1.90 10.67
CA LYS A 158 3.65 3.12 9.88
C LYS A 158 3.49 2.84 8.38
N ASN A 159 4.21 1.83 7.88
CA ASN A 159 4.11 1.43 6.48
C ASN A 159 2.74 0.80 6.17
N LEU A 160 2.21 -0.02 7.07
CA LEU A 160 0.89 -0.62 6.96
C LEU A 160 -0.21 0.46 6.94
N ASN A 161 -0.17 1.41 7.88
CA ASN A 161 -1.11 2.52 7.94
C ASN A 161 -1.09 3.36 6.64
N LYS A 162 0.09 3.64 6.09
CA LYS A 162 0.22 4.32 4.80
C LYS A 162 -0.35 3.50 3.64
N ALA A 163 -0.19 2.17 3.67
CA ALA A 163 -0.75 1.29 2.65
C ALA A 163 -2.27 1.36 2.67
N MET A 164 -2.89 1.21 3.84
CA MET A 164 -4.34 1.27 4.00
C MET A 164 -4.91 2.65 3.68
N GLN A 165 -4.22 3.72 4.06
CA GLN A 165 -4.59 5.07 3.67
C GLN A 165 -4.61 5.26 2.15
N LYS A 166 -3.63 4.73 1.43
CA LYS A 166 -3.59 4.79 -0.03
C LYS A 166 -4.69 3.92 -0.65
N LEU A 167 -4.88 2.70 -0.14
CA LEU A 167 -5.87 1.75 -0.62
C LEU A 167 -7.28 2.32 -0.56
N LEU A 168 -7.63 2.92 0.58
CA LEU A 168 -8.95 3.47 0.84
C LEU A 168 -9.08 4.97 0.51
N LYS A 169 -8.05 5.57 -0.12
CA LYS A 169 -8.07 7.01 -0.46
C LYS A 169 -9.32 7.40 -1.26
N ASN A 170 -9.68 6.57 -2.23
CA ASN A 170 -10.79 6.81 -3.15
C ASN A 170 -12.05 6.02 -2.76
N TYR A 171 -12.15 5.57 -1.51
CA TYR A 171 -13.39 4.99 -0.98
C TYR A 171 -14.21 6.08 -0.24
N PRO A 172 -15.53 6.16 -0.40
CA PRO A 172 -16.28 5.51 -1.46
C PRO A 172 -15.91 6.06 -2.85
N PRO A 173 -15.97 5.23 -3.90
CA PRO A 173 -15.70 5.71 -5.24
C PRO A 173 -16.73 6.75 -5.65
N LYS A 174 -16.30 7.75 -6.42
CA LYS A 174 -17.21 8.71 -7.04
C LYS A 174 -17.81 8.01 -8.27
N GLY A 175 -19.12 7.83 -8.26
CA GLY A 175 -19.86 7.30 -9.39
C GLY A 175 -19.80 8.19 -10.62
#